data_4a6462243bf4d297e6dfde7bdf1b431a
#
_entry.id   4a6462243bf4d297e6dfde7bdf1b431a
#
_cell.length_a   1.000
_cell.length_b   1.000
_cell.length_c   1.000
_cell.angle_alpha   90.00
_cell.angle_beta   90.00
_cell.angle_gamma   90.00
#
_symmetry.space_group_name_H-M   'P 1'
#
loop_
_entity.id
_entity.type
_entity.pdbx_description
1 polymer ?
#
loop_
_entity_poly.entity_id
_entity_poly.type
_entity_poly.pdbx_seq_one_letter_code
_entity_poly.pdbx_strand_id
1 'polypeptide(L)'
;MPYAFVQDVPASWHLYERVSGALIEPAPPGLILHVAGPTEEGFRVIAVWENEEAWDDFRTEQIAPAIAALNLAARPEPTFRELRARHVVAGPHISTGSLEEEEMS
;
A
#
# COMPACT_ATOMS: atom_id res chain seq x y z
N MET A 1 7.31 9.95 14.58
CA MET A 1 8.38 9.55 13.64
C MET A 1 7.75 8.83 12.47
N PRO A 2 7.95 9.30 11.25
CA PRO A 2 7.37 8.64 10.08
C PRO A 2 7.82 7.19 9.97
N TYR A 3 6.90 6.37 9.51
CA TYR A 3 7.12 4.94 9.33
C TYR A 3 6.96 4.62 7.84
N ALA A 4 8.02 4.13 7.23
CA ALA A 4 8.03 3.83 5.81
C ALA A 4 8.39 2.37 5.57
N PHE A 5 7.89 1.79 4.48
CA PHE A 5 8.22 0.42 4.14
C PHE A 5 8.09 0.16 2.66
N VAL A 6 8.72 -0.93 2.23
CA VAL A 6 8.52 -1.53 0.93
C VAL A 6 8.00 -2.95 1.17
N GLN A 7 6.89 -3.28 0.55
CA GLN A 7 6.26 -4.58 0.69
C GLN A 7 6.15 -5.22 -0.68
N ASP A 8 6.70 -6.41 -0.83
CA ASP A 8 6.57 -7.20 -2.06
C ASP A 8 5.63 -8.36 -1.79
N VAL A 9 4.60 -8.48 -2.58
CA VAL A 9 3.57 -9.49 -2.39
C VAL A 9 3.53 -10.41 -3.61
N PRO A 10 3.69 -11.73 -3.41
CA PRO A 10 3.65 -12.67 -4.53
C PRO A 10 2.20 -13.03 -4.88
N ALA A 11 1.47 -12.05 -5.34
CA ALA A 11 0.08 -12.20 -5.71
C ALA A 11 -0.23 -11.24 -6.86
N SER A 12 -1.33 -11.48 -7.57
CA SER A 12 -1.65 -10.69 -8.75
C SER A 12 -2.01 -9.25 -8.41
N TRP A 13 -1.75 -8.37 -9.36
CA TRP A 13 -2.17 -6.99 -9.26
C TRP A 13 -3.69 -6.88 -9.05
N HIS A 14 -4.44 -7.82 -9.61
CA HIS A 14 -5.88 -7.85 -9.43
C HIS A 14 -6.27 -8.00 -7.94
N LEU A 15 -5.50 -8.78 -7.19
CA LEU A 15 -5.75 -8.91 -5.76
C LEU A 15 -5.52 -7.56 -5.05
N TYR A 16 -4.47 -6.85 -5.44
CA TYR A 16 -4.23 -5.52 -4.89
C TYR A 16 -5.42 -4.59 -5.14
N GLU A 17 -5.92 -4.57 -6.37
CA GLU A 17 -7.05 -3.72 -6.72
C GLU A 17 -8.30 -4.04 -5.91
N ARG A 18 -8.53 -5.32 -5.65
CA ARG A 18 -9.71 -5.75 -4.93
C ARG A 18 -9.64 -5.47 -3.43
N VAL A 19 -8.45 -5.41 -2.88
CA VAL A 19 -8.27 -5.24 -1.43
C VAL A 19 -7.69 -3.87 -1.13
N SER A 20 -6.37 -3.74 -1.25
CA SER A 20 -5.68 -2.53 -0.80
C SER A 20 -6.07 -1.30 -1.60
N GLY A 21 -6.18 -1.44 -2.92
CA GLY A 21 -6.55 -0.32 -3.77
C GLY A 21 -7.91 0.24 -3.44
N ALA A 22 -8.85 -0.61 -3.08
CA ALA A 22 -10.19 -0.17 -2.72
C ALA A 22 -10.25 0.49 -1.34
N LEU A 23 -9.32 0.15 -0.45
CA LEU A 23 -9.32 0.65 0.91
C LEU A 23 -8.48 1.92 1.09
N ILE A 24 -7.58 2.20 0.15
CA ILE A 24 -6.62 3.29 0.29
C ILE A 24 -7.15 4.63 -0.26
N GLU A 25 -8.30 4.61 -0.89
CA GLU A 25 -8.94 5.81 -1.40
C GLU A 25 -10.39 5.89 -0.90
N PRO A 26 -10.73 6.93 -0.16
CA PRO A 26 -9.88 8.06 0.22
C PRO A 26 -8.78 7.65 1.19
N ALA A 27 -7.72 8.45 1.25
CA ALA A 27 -6.57 8.12 2.08
C ALA A 27 -6.98 7.95 3.53
N PRO A 28 -6.55 6.84 4.16
CA PRO A 28 -6.88 6.61 5.57
C PRO A 28 -6.09 7.55 6.49
N PRO A 29 -6.55 7.72 7.72
CA PRO A 29 -5.84 8.58 8.68
C PRO A 29 -4.39 8.14 8.87
N GLY A 30 -3.48 9.09 8.85
CA GLY A 30 -2.07 8.83 9.09
C GLY A 30 -1.26 8.48 7.85
N LEU A 31 -1.90 8.29 6.71
CA LEU A 31 -1.17 8.00 5.48
C LEU A 31 -0.57 9.28 4.91
N ILE A 32 0.74 9.24 4.62
CA ILE A 32 1.43 10.35 3.98
C ILE A 32 1.59 10.11 2.49
N LEU A 33 2.03 8.90 2.11
CA LEU A 33 2.25 8.57 0.71
C LEU A 33 2.07 7.07 0.50
N HIS A 34 1.45 6.72 -0.60
CA HIS A 34 1.25 5.32 -0.99
C HIS A 34 1.48 5.19 -2.49
N VAL A 35 2.38 4.30 -2.86
CA VAL A 35 2.70 4.01 -4.25
C VAL A 35 2.62 2.50 -4.44
N ALA A 36 1.96 2.04 -5.48
CA ALA A 36 1.85 0.61 -5.74
C ALA A 36 1.83 0.33 -7.22
N GLY A 37 2.33 -0.82 -7.60
CA GLY A 37 2.32 -1.25 -8.98
C GLY A 37 2.67 -2.72 -9.13
N PRO A 38 2.36 -3.32 -10.28
CA PRO A 38 2.69 -4.73 -10.52
C PRO A 38 4.18 -4.92 -10.76
N THR A 39 4.66 -6.11 -10.43
CA THR A 39 6.03 -6.54 -10.69
C THR A 39 5.96 -7.89 -11.40
N GLU A 40 7.11 -8.41 -11.80
CA GLU A 40 7.14 -9.72 -12.46
C GLU A 40 6.65 -10.83 -11.55
N GLU A 41 6.86 -10.69 -10.25
CA GLU A 41 6.52 -11.73 -9.29
C GLU A 41 5.22 -11.50 -8.55
N GLY A 42 4.61 -10.34 -8.76
CA GLY A 42 3.38 -9.98 -8.06
C GLY A 42 3.14 -8.50 -8.08
N PHE A 43 3.13 -7.87 -6.91
CA PHE A 43 3.05 -6.41 -6.85
C PHE A 43 3.88 -5.88 -5.70
N ARG A 44 4.18 -4.58 -5.77
CA ARG A 44 4.97 -3.90 -4.74
C ARG A 44 4.20 -2.69 -4.24
N VAL A 45 4.26 -2.49 -2.93
CA VAL A 45 3.71 -1.31 -2.27
C VAL A 45 4.84 -0.57 -1.58
N ILE A 46 4.89 0.74 -1.78
CA ILE A 46 5.81 1.61 -1.08
C ILE A 46 4.95 2.61 -0.33
N ALA A 47 5.10 2.71 0.97
CA ALA A 47 4.23 3.56 1.76
C ALA A 47 4.99 4.32 2.83
N VAL A 48 4.47 5.50 3.15
CA VAL A 48 4.95 6.31 4.27
C VAL A 48 3.75 6.68 5.10
N TRP A 49 3.82 6.40 6.40
CA TRP A 49 2.78 6.69 7.36
C TRP A 49 3.33 7.64 8.44
N GLU A 50 2.46 8.36 9.11
CA GLU A 50 2.88 9.27 10.17
C GLU A 50 3.62 8.55 11.29
N ASN A 51 3.20 7.32 11.59
CA ASN A 51 3.85 6.46 12.56
C ASN A 51 3.44 5.02 12.33
N GLU A 52 4.11 4.10 13.00
CA GLU A 52 3.83 2.68 12.84
C GLU A 52 2.45 2.30 13.35
N GLU A 53 1.98 2.96 14.38
CA GLU A 53 0.66 2.68 14.96
C GLU A 53 -0.46 2.93 13.95
N ALA A 54 -0.37 4.02 13.18
CA ALA A 54 -1.35 4.32 12.16
C ALA A 54 -1.41 3.22 11.09
N TRP A 55 -0.26 2.72 10.67
CA TRP A 55 -0.18 1.59 9.75
C TRP A 55 -0.77 0.33 10.35
N ASP A 56 -0.40 0.01 11.60
CA ASP A 56 -0.91 -1.20 12.26
C ASP A 56 -2.42 -1.17 12.40
N ASP A 57 -2.99 -0.02 12.74
CA ASP A 57 -4.43 0.14 12.85
C ASP A 57 -5.11 -0.12 11.50
N PHE A 58 -4.58 0.48 10.44
CA PHE A 58 -5.14 0.29 9.11
C PHE A 58 -5.06 -1.17 8.68
N ARG A 59 -3.90 -1.79 8.88
CA ARG A 59 -3.69 -3.19 8.52
C ARG A 59 -4.65 -4.10 9.27
N THR A 60 -4.77 -3.88 10.56
CA THR A 60 -5.57 -4.75 11.42
C THR A 60 -7.08 -4.56 11.19
N GLU A 61 -7.51 -3.32 11.03
CA GLU A 61 -8.93 -2.98 10.98
C GLU A 61 -9.51 -3.03 9.57
N GLN A 62 -8.69 -2.82 8.54
CA GLN A 62 -9.18 -2.74 7.18
C GLN A 62 -8.66 -3.86 6.27
N ILE A 63 -7.34 -4.04 6.23
CA ILE A 63 -6.75 -4.99 5.29
C ILE A 63 -7.02 -6.43 5.69
N ALA A 64 -6.71 -6.78 6.93
CA ALA A 64 -6.85 -8.17 7.37
C ALA A 64 -8.28 -8.69 7.25
N PRO A 65 -9.32 -7.96 7.65
CA PRO A 65 -10.69 -8.41 7.44
C PRO A 65 -11.05 -8.56 5.95
N ALA A 66 -10.57 -7.65 5.10
CA ALA A 66 -10.86 -7.72 3.67
C ALA A 66 -10.24 -8.96 3.03
N ILE A 67 -9.02 -9.30 3.43
CA ILE A 67 -8.36 -10.50 2.93
C ILE A 67 -9.07 -11.75 3.45
N ALA A 68 -9.46 -11.75 4.71
CA ALA A 68 -10.18 -12.88 5.29
C ALA A 68 -11.50 -13.13 4.56
N ALA A 69 -12.18 -12.06 4.15
CA ALA A 69 -13.45 -12.17 3.43
C ALA A 69 -13.31 -12.79 2.05
N LEU A 70 -12.12 -12.77 1.46
CA LEU A 70 -11.90 -13.39 0.16
C LEU A 70 -11.82 -14.91 0.23
N ASN A 71 -11.61 -15.46 1.42
CA ASN A 71 -11.54 -16.89 1.65
C ASN A 71 -10.55 -17.59 0.72
N LEU A 72 -9.34 -17.05 0.65
CA LEU A 72 -8.30 -17.59 -0.23
C LEU A 72 -7.83 -18.96 0.25
N ALA A 73 -7.58 -19.87 -0.70
CA ALA A 73 -7.05 -21.19 -0.39
C ALA A 73 -5.66 -21.12 0.24
N ALA A 74 -4.87 -20.18 -0.20
CA ALA A 74 -3.56 -19.92 0.39
C ALA A 74 -3.36 -18.41 0.42
N ARG A 75 -2.81 -17.91 1.53
CA ARG A 75 -2.53 -16.49 1.65
C ARG A 75 -1.13 -16.20 1.17
N PRO A 76 -0.95 -15.17 0.33
CA PRO A 76 0.39 -14.78 -0.06
C PRO A 76 1.17 -14.27 1.16
N GLU A 77 2.46 -14.58 1.20
CA GLU A 77 3.31 -14.11 2.27
C GLU A 77 4.18 -12.96 1.75
N PRO A 78 3.90 -11.75 2.17
CA PRO A 78 4.68 -10.60 1.69
C PRO A 78 6.07 -10.56 2.29
N THR A 79 6.99 -10.02 1.52
CA THR A 79 8.30 -9.65 2.03
C THR A 79 8.23 -8.18 2.42
N PHE A 80 8.72 -7.86 3.59
CA PHE A 80 8.52 -6.55 4.17
C PHE A 80 9.85 -5.95 4.59
N ARG A 81 10.15 -4.74 4.13
CA ARG A 81 11.36 -4.03 4.51
C ARG A 81 10.98 -2.67 5.08
N GLU A 82 11.35 -2.46 6.31
CA GLU A 82 11.10 -1.19 6.97
C GLU A 82 12.21 -0.19 6.69
N LEU A 83 11.84 1.07 6.59
CA LEU A 83 12.76 2.18 6.50
C LEU A 83 12.40 3.18 7.60
N ARG A 84 13.36 3.53 8.42
CA ARG A 84 13.15 4.59 9.40
C ARG A 84 13.28 5.92 8.67
N ALA A 85 12.15 6.45 8.26
CA ALA A 85 12.14 7.68 7.51
C ALA A 85 12.55 8.85 8.40
N ARG A 86 13.59 9.55 8.00
CA ARG A 86 14.06 10.73 8.74
C ARG A 86 13.83 12.01 7.97
N HIS A 87 13.49 11.88 6.72
CA HIS A 87 13.30 13.03 5.84
C HIS A 87 12.24 12.68 4.83
N VAL A 88 11.12 13.36 4.89
CA VAL A 88 10.00 13.15 3.97
C VAL A 88 9.67 14.50 3.34
N VAL A 89 9.74 14.55 2.03
CA VAL A 89 9.39 15.76 1.28
C VAL A 89 8.35 15.33 0.24
N ALA A 90 7.21 16.01 0.24
CA ALA A 90 6.18 15.76 -0.74
C ALA A 90 6.18 16.88 -1.76
N GLY A 91 6.08 16.51 -3.05
CA GLY A 91 5.99 17.49 -4.10
C GLY A 91 4.64 18.23 -4.05
N PRO A 92 4.57 19.42 -4.64
CA PRO A 92 3.33 20.21 -4.58
C PRO A 92 2.20 19.66 -5.44
N HIS A 93 2.49 18.72 -6.35
CA HIS A 93 1.47 18.18 -7.25
C HIS A 93 1.34 16.67 -7.06
N ILE A 94 0.84 16.28 -5.89
CA ILE A 94 0.58 14.87 -5.65
C ILE A 94 -0.82 14.55 -6.16
N SER A 95 -0.88 13.64 -7.15
CA SER A 95 -2.16 13.12 -7.62
C SER A 95 -2.48 11.85 -6.88
N THR A 96 -3.74 11.60 -6.63
CA THR A 96 -4.19 10.33 -6.09
C THR A 96 -4.87 9.54 -7.20
N GLY A 97 -4.93 8.23 -7.03
CA GLY A 97 -5.59 7.35 -7.98
C GLY A 97 -4.66 6.81 -9.04
N SER A 98 -5.23 6.35 -10.13
CA SER A 98 -4.49 5.70 -11.19
C SER A 98 -3.72 6.68 -12.03
N LEU A 99 -2.45 6.36 -12.31
CA LEU A 99 -1.59 7.17 -13.17
C LEU A 99 -1.40 6.57 -14.55
N GLU A 100 -2.08 5.48 -14.84
CA GLU A 100 -1.88 4.76 -16.10
C GLU A 100 -2.07 5.61 -17.33
N GLU A 101 -3.09 6.43 -17.34
CA GLU A 101 -3.36 7.27 -18.49
C GLU A 101 -2.40 8.42 -18.60
N GLU A 102 -1.92 8.92 -17.48
CA GLU A 102 -1.05 10.08 -17.46
C GLU A 102 0.34 9.78 -17.96
N GLU A 103 0.82 8.58 -17.73
CA GLU A 103 2.14 8.23 -18.20
C GLU A 103 2.20 8.07 -19.72
N MET A 104 1.05 8.01 -20.36
CA MET A 104 0.99 7.91 -21.80
C MET A 104 1.04 9.25 -22.50
N SER A 105 0.93 10.30 -21.76
CA SER A 105 0.89 11.65 -22.35
C SER A 105 2.26 12.29 -22.38
#